data_cb61be1c56cda98e34a5bc8c98da2b11
#
_entry.id   cb61be1c56cda98e34a5bc8c98da2b11
#
_cell.length_a   1.000
_cell.length_b   1.000
_cell.length_c   1.000
_cell.angle_alpha   90.00
_cell.angle_beta   90.00
_cell.angle_gamma   90.00
#
_symmetry.space_group_name_H-M   'P 1'
#
loop_
_entity.id
_entity.type
_entity.pdbx_description
1 polymer ?
#
loop_
_entity_poly.entity_id
_entity_poly.type
_entity_poly.pdbx_seq_one_letter_code
_entity_poly.pdbx_strand_id
1 'polypeptide(L)'
;MSRSVLVLLNRSAGTGHSESLSDQLATALVAGYGAPLELHTRVLDDHAGVRSAAAAFVASTQPALVIGAGGGGTLRAVVEGVMDAFPEAPPPPEAVLIAGLRMGSGNVVARRLGVPRDPLVAARQIGEQHRKGSVRLCSVIRCTHGTPGGGTVTRHAVTMCGLGQWGRVPGYLARWRTRHKVARRRAAALIGLERVNLLEYVAFGSARFVAGTVSASQCELVELDGSRQVRLLAAVALNLPLPPMPHPGVTMSENAAGVIVIPRLGRPFRRRLVPGADFALRLLDRESVEFFLDEDPEIATGWLRLEMAGCVAFVPGRAE
;
A
#
# COMPACT_ATOMS: atom_id res chain seq x y z
N MET A 1 13.41 14.29 -18.38
CA MET A 1 13.40 13.38 -17.23
C MET A 1 14.06 14.05 -16.05
N SER A 2 13.54 13.82 -14.84
CA SER A 2 14.11 14.38 -13.62
C SER A 2 15.55 13.92 -13.41
N ARG A 3 16.44 14.84 -13.01
CA ARG A 3 17.75 14.51 -12.49
C ARG A 3 17.82 14.56 -10.97
N SER A 4 16.78 15.08 -10.33
CA SER A 4 16.70 15.18 -8.86
C SER A 4 15.99 13.93 -8.29
N VAL A 5 16.68 13.18 -7.46
CA VAL A 5 16.25 11.91 -6.92
C VAL A 5 16.36 11.91 -5.40
N LEU A 6 15.29 11.51 -4.72
CA LEU A 6 15.26 11.27 -3.28
C LEU A 6 15.16 9.76 -3.01
N VAL A 7 16.10 9.23 -2.25
CA VAL A 7 16.07 7.86 -1.74
C VAL A 7 15.75 7.86 -0.25
N LEU A 8 14.64 7.25 0.12
CA LEU A 8 14.14 7.17 1.50
C LEU A 8 14.30 5.75 2.02
N LEU A 9 15.24 5.54 2.93
CA LEU A 9 15.45 4.26 3.62
C LEU A 9 14.66 4.27 4.94
N ASN A 10 13.82 3.27 5.13
CA ASN A 10 13.15 3.07 6.41
C ASN A 10 13.92 2.06 7.26
N ARG A 11 14.54 2.52 8.35
CA ARG A 11 15.37 1.69 9.25
C ARG A 11 14.57 0.58 9.92
N SER A 12 13.28 0.78 10.15
CA SER A 12 12.40 -0.22 10.76
C SER A 12 11.97 -1.33 9.79
N ALA A 13 12.20 -1.17 8.48
CA ALA A 13 11.80 -2.14 7.46
C ALA A 13 12.94 -3.14 7.16
N GLY A 14 12.65 -4.43 7.27
CA GLY A 14 13.59 -5.49 6.88
C GLY A 14 14.70 -5.75 7.90
N THR A 15 15.89 -6.15 7.42
CA THR A 15 17.07 -6.47 8.23
C THR A 15 18.21 -5.52 7.88
N GLY A 16 18.41 -4.52 8.73
CA GLY A 16 19.64 -3.72 8.78
C GLY A 16 19.82 -2.75 7.59
N HIS A 17 19.34 -1.53 7.76
CA HIS A 17 19.69 -0.43 6.86
C HIS A 17 20.80 0.39 7.51
N SER A 18 21.99 0.38 6.87
CA SER A 18 23.14 1.18 7.27
C SER A 18 23.31 2.37 6.33
N GLU A 19 24.05 3.38 6.76
CA GLU A 19 24.45 4.48 5.90
C GLU A 19 25.27 3.98 4.70
N SER A 20 26.10 2.95 4.90
CA SER A 20 26.88 2.33 3.82
C SER A 20 25.98 1.73 2.71
N LEU A 21 24.81 1.20 3.05
CA LEU A 21 23.84 0.74 2.05
C LEU A 21 23.25 1.91 1.25
N SER A 22 23.02 3.04 1.90
CA SER A 22 22.56 4.27 1.23
C SER A 22 23.51 4.68 0.12
N ASP A 23 24.82 4.70 0.38
CA ASP A 23 25.84 5.08 -0.61
C ASP A 23 25.95 4.05 -1.74
N GLN A 24 25.84 2.77 -1.41
CA GLN A 24 25.81 1.70 -2.43
C GLN A 24 24.61 1.80 -3.35
N LEU A 25 23.41 2.09 -2.81
CA LEU A 25 22.19 2.30 -3.60
C LEU A 25 22.33 3.52 -4.52
N ALA A 26 22.86 4.61 -4.00
CA ALA A 26 23.14 5.83 -4.76
C ALA A 26 24.09 5.55 -5.93
N THR A 27 25.20 4.86 -5.66
CA THR A 27 26.17 4.46 -6.68
C THR A 27 25.55 3.55 -7.75
N ALA A 28 24.78 2.54 -7.34
CA ALA A 28 24.12 1.64 -8.26
C ALA A 28 23.08 2.35 -9.15
N LEU A 29 22.32 3.29 -8.58
CA LEU A 29 21.33 4.08 -9.30
C LEU A 29 21.98 4.97 -10.37
N VAL A 30 23.06 5.69 -10.03
CA VAL A 30 23.82 6.52 -10.96
C VAL A 30 24.44 5.68 -12.08
N ALA A 31 25.00 4.52 -11.73
CA ALA A 31 25.56 3.58 -12.72
C ALA A 31 24.48 3.10 -13.71
N GLY A 32 23.25 2.85 -13.23
CA GLY A 32 22.12 2.49 -14.08
C GLY A 32 21.62 3.64 -14.95
N TYR A 33 21.56 4.85 -14.40
CA TYR A 33 21.13 6.03 -15.13
C TYR A 33 22.15 6.47 -16.20
N GLY A 34 23.44 6.21 -15.96
CA GLY A 34 24.51 6.50 -16.90
C GLY A 34 24.87 7.98 -17.06
N ALA A 35 24.43 8.82 -16.15
CA ALA A 35 24.77 10.25 -16.06
C ALA A 35 24.66 10.73 -14.62
N PRO A 36 25.27 11.87 -14.25
CA PRO A 36 25.13 12.45 -12.92
C PRO A 36 23.67 12.74 -12.55
N LEU A 37 23.30 12.37 -11.33
CA LEU A 37 22.01 12.64 -10.70
C LEU A 37 22.24 13.54 -9.49
N GLU A 38 21.31 14.44 -9.23
CA GLU A 38 21.21 15.17 -7.97
C GLU A 38 20.53 14.25 -6.96
N LEU A 39 21.35 13.55 -6.16
CA LEU A 39 20.91 12.54 -5.23
C LEU A 39 20.79 13.09 -3.81
N HIS A 40 19.62 12.90 -3.24
CA HIS A 40 19.35 13.12 -1.84
C HIS A 40 19.00 11.79 -1.19
N THR A 41 19.69 11.43 -0.11
CA THR A 41 19.41 10.21 0.64
C THR A 41 19.06 10.54 2.07
N ARG A 42 18.03 9.87 2.61
CA ARG A 42 17.62 9.99 4.01
C ARG A 42 17.31 8.63 4.60
N VAL A 43 17.84 8.38 5.78
CA VAL A 43 17.50 7.21 6.59
C VAL A 43 16.55 7.66 7.69
N LEU A 44 15.38 7.04 7.74
CA LEU A 44 14.26 7.44 8.60
C LEU A 44 13.82 6.24 9.43
N ASP A 45 13.25 6.48 10.60
CA ASP A 45 12.94 5.42 11.57
C ASP A 45 11.50 4.89 11.42
N ASP A 46 10.60 5.67 10.81
CA ASP A 46 9.18 5.34 10.72
C ASP A 46 8.53 5.81 9.40
N HIS A 47 7.28 5.41 9.20
CA HIS A 47 6.49 5.77 8.02
C HIS A 47 6.09 7.26 8.00
N ALA A 48 5.92 7.89 9.17
CA ALA A 48 5.56 9.31 9.26
C ALA A 48 6.69 10.19 8.76
N GLY A 49 7.93 9.88 9.14
CA GLY A 49 9.13 10.54 8.63
C GLY A 49 9.30 10.35 7.12
N VAL A 50 9.08 9.13 6.60
CA VAL A 50 9.13 8.85 5.16
C VAL A 50 8.09 9.69 4.41
N ARG A 51 6.83 9.74 4.89
CA ARG A 51 5.74 10.52 4.31
C ARG A 51 6.08 12.01 4.27
N SER A 52 6.52 12.58 5.40
CA SER A 52 6.87 14.00 5.51
C SER A 52 8.05 14.37 4.61
N ALA A 53 9.09 13.51 4.55
CA ALA A 53 10.25 13.75 3.70
C ALA A 53 9.90 13.70 2.21
N ALA A 54 9.05 12.76 1.79
CA ALA A 54 8.55 12.68 0.42
C ALA A 54 7.74 13.94 0.05
N ALA A 55 6.78 14.34 0.90
CA ALA A 55 5.96 15.53 0.68
C ALA A 55 6.82 16.80 0.53
N ALA A 56 7.74 17.03 1.46
CA ALA A 56 8.61 18.19 1.45
C ALA A 56 9.50 18.25 0.18
N PHE A 57 10.03 17.11 -0.24
CA PHE A 57 10.88 17.05 -1.42
C PHE A 57 10.11 17.36 -2.70
N VAL A 58 8.97 16.73 -2.93
CA VAL A 58 8.21 16.96 -4.17
C VAL A 58 7.52 18.31 -4.21
N ALA A 59 7.26 18.96 -3.06
CA ALA A 59 6.75 20.32 -3.01
C ALA A 59 7.79 21.35 -3.46
N SER A 60 9.08 21.07 -3.23
CA SER A 60 10.17 22.02 -3.55
C SER A 60 10.95 21.64 -4.81
N THR A 61 10.83 20.41 -5.30
CA THR A 61 11.67 19.85 -6.36
C THR A 61 10.82 19.14 -7.41
N GLN A 62 10.70 19.73 -8.59
CA GLN A 62 10.01 19.13 -9.73
C GLN A 62 10.79 19.43 -11.01
N PRO A 63 10.93 18.47 -11.92
CA PRO A 63 10.49 17.08 -11.83
C PRO A 63 11.32 16.26 -10.84
N ALA A 64 10.69 15.29 -10.15
CA ALA A 64 11.30 14.48 -9.08
C ALA A 64 11.13 12.98 -9.29
N LEU A 65 12.12 12.19 -8.85
CA LEU A 65 11.97 10.75 -8.61
C LEU A 65 12.12 10.47 -7.10
N VAL A 66 11.13 9.83 -6.49
CA VAL A 66 11.17 9.42 -5.09
C VAL A 66 11.22 7.91 -4.98
N ILE A 67 12.26 7.39 -4.33
CA ILE A 67 12.51 5.95 -4.19
C ILE A 67 12.29 5.54 -2.73
N GLY A 68 11.31 4.66 -2.48
CA GLY A 68 11.10 4.04 -1.17
C GLY A 68 11.92 2.77 -1.00
N ALA A 69 12.92 2.78 -0.12
CA ALA A 69 13.73 1.63 0.22
C ALA A 69 13.23 0.99 1.52
N GLY A 70 12.34 0.00 1.40
CA GLY A 70 11.69 -0.64 2.54
C GLY A 70 10.67 -1.70 2.13
N GLY A 71 9.65 -1.87 2.95
CA GLY A 71 8.50 -2.75 2.68
C GLY A 71 7.33 -2.04 2.00
N GLY A 72 6.18 -2.74 1.93
CA GLY A 72 4.94 -2.18 1.39
C GLY A 72 4.49 -0.92 2.10
N GLY A 73 4.59 -0.87 3.44
CA GLY A 73 4.26 0.32 4.23
C GLY A 73 5.17 1.52 3.93
N THR A 74 6.48 1.28 3.68
CA THR A 74 7.40 2.36 3.27
C THR A 74 6.99 2.93 1.90
N LEU A 75 6.65 2.05 0.94
CA LEU A 75 6.20 2.50 -0.37
C LEU A 75 4.88 3.25 -0.29
N ARG A 76 3.93 2.79 0.56
CA ARG A 76 2.70 3.50 0.85
C ARG A 76 2.98 4.88 1.42
N ALA A 77 3.89 5.00 2.39
CA ALA A 77 4.26 6.28 2.99
C ALA A 77 4.84 7.26 1.96
N VAL A 78 5.64 6.78 0.99
CA VAL A 78 6.09 7.59 -0.14
C VAL A 78 4.91 8.10 -0.97
N VAL A 79 3.98 7.21 -1.35
CA VAL A 79 2.78 7.59 -2.12
C VAL A 79 1.93 8.59 -1.35
N GLU A 80 1.70 8.34 -0.05
CA GLU A 80 0.96 9.29 0.82
C GLU A 80 1.64 10.66 0.86
N GLY A 81 2.96 10.72 1.00
CA GLY A 81 3.70 11.98 0.99
C GLY A 81 3.61 12.71 -0.35
N VAL A 82 3.67 11.99 -1.46
CA VAL A 82 3.42 12.57 -2.79
C VAL A 82 2.00 13.11 -2.89
N MET A 83 0.99 12.36 -2.45
CA MET A 83 -0.41 12.79 -2.47
C MET A 83 -0.68 13.98 -1.55
N ASP A 84 0.03 14.11 -0.41
CA ASP A 84 -0.07 15.27 0.48
C ASP A 84 0.42 16.57 -0.19
N ALA A 85 1.43 16.48 -1.03
CA ALA A 85 1.92 17.62 -1.80
C ALA A 85 1.00 17.99 -2.99
N PHE A 86 0.09 17.09 -3.38
CA PHE A 86 -0.87 17.27 -4.47
C PHE A 86 -2.30 16.90 -4.00
N PRO A 87 -2.91 17.68 -3.12
CA PRO A 87 -4.17 17.30 -2.46
C PRO A 87 -5.37 17.21 -3.41
N GLU A 88 -5.37 17.98 -4.49
CA GLU A 88 -6.49 18.04 -5.44
C GLU A 88 -6.52 16.83 -6.37
N ALA A 89 -5.36 16.45 -6.92
CA ALA A 89 -5.22 15.32 -7.84
C ALA A 89 -3.80 14.76 -7.80
N PRO A 90 -3.57 13.48 -8.16
CA PRO A 90 -2.22 12.93 -8.29
C PRO A 90 -1.37 13.74 -9.27
N PRO A 91 -0.07 13.89 -8.99
CA PRO A 91 0.83 14.61 -9.90
C PRO A 91 0.91 13.89 -11.25
N PRO A 92 1.07 14.64 -12.35
CA PRO A 92 1.33 14.04 -13.64
C PRO A 92 2.71 13.36 -13.66
N PRO A 93 2.90 12.32 -14.51
CA PRO A 93 4.16 11.58 -14.59
C PRO A 93 5.40 12.44 -14.86
N GLU A 94 5.22 13.57 -15.52
CA GLU A 94 6.28 14.53 -15.83
C GLU A 94 6.78 15.26 -14.57
N ALA A 95 5.91 15.43 -13.58
CA ALA A 95 6.25 16.14 -12.33
C ALA A 95 6.86 15.19 -11.30
N VAL A 96 6.25 14.02 -11.06
CA VAL A 96 6.70 13.08 -10.02
C VAL A 96 6.63 11.64 -10.49
N LEU A 97 7.76 10.96 -10.32
CA LEU A 97 7.87 9.51 -10.46
C LEU A 97 8.17 8.87 -9.11
N ILE A 98 7.67 7.67 -8.90
CA ILE A 98 7.90 6.88 -7.69
C ILE A 98 8.60 5.58 -8.08
N ALA A 99 9.45 5.06 -7.20
CA ALA A 99 9.97 3.70 -7.31
C ALA A 99 10.03 3.05 -5.93
N GLY A 100 10.05 1.72 -5.89
CA GLY A 100 10.15 0.97 -4.65
C GLY A 100 11.24 -0.08 -4.70
N LEU A 101 12.08 -0.18 -3.67
CA LEU A 101 13.02 -1.28 -3.49
C LEU A 101 12.41 -2.36 -2.60
N ARG A 102 12.64 -3.65 -2.95
CA ARG A 102 12.05 -4.80 -2.25
C ARG A 102 12.84 -5.17 -0.99
N MET A 103 12.74 -4.36 0.06
CA MET A 103 13.49 -4.57 1.29
C MET A 103 12.60 -4.99 2.49
N GLY A 104 11.31 -5.23 2.26
CA GLY A 104 10.36 -5.75 3.24
C GLY A 104 9.88 -7.17 2.92
N SER A 105 8.89 -7.65 3.68
CA SER A 105 8.35 -9.01 3.56
C SER A 105 7.25 -9.18 2.50
N GLY A 106 6.49 -8.14 2.18
CA GLY A 106 5.36 -8.19 1.24
C GLY A 106 5.76 -7.74 -0.16
N ASN A 107 6.11 -6.49 -0.31
CA ASN A 107 6.62 -5.87 -1.54
C ASN A 107 5.75 -6.11 -2.79
N VAL A 108 4.42 -6.14 -2.62
CA VAL A 108 3.49 -6.56 -3.68
C VAL A 108 3.62 -5.67 -4.93
N VAL A 109 3.58 -4.35 -4.75
CA VAL A 109 3.68 -3.38 -5.85
C VAL A 109 5.03 -3.50 -6.56
N ALA A 110 6.14 -3.43 -5.81
CA ALA A 110 7.47 -3.51 -6.39
C ALA A 110 7.71 -4.84 -7.14
N ARG A 111 7.15 -5.95 -6.63
CA ARG A 111 7.17 -7.24 -7.32
C ARG A 111 6.38 -7.21 -8.64
N ARG A 112 5.21 -6.61 -8.66
CA ARG A 112 4.38 -6.45 -9.87
C ARG A 112 5.05 -5.56 -10.91
N LEU A 113 5.82 -4.58 -10.46
CA LEU A 113 6.63 -3.72 -11.30
C LEU A 113 7.95 -4.39 -11.77
N GLY A 114 8.15 -5.66 -11.49
CA GLY A 114 9.34 -6.41 -11.91
C GLY A 114 10.64 -6.02 -11.20
N VAL A 115 10.55 -5.38 -10.03
CA VAL A 115 11.73 -4.98 -9.26
C VAL A 115 12.42 -6.21 -8.67
N PRO A 116 13.76 -6.38 -8.87
CA PRO A 116 14.53 -7.48 -8.29
C PRO A 116 14.52 -7.50 -6.75
N ARG A 117 14.91 -8.65 -6.17
CA ARG A 117 15.06 -8.77 -4.72
C ARG A 117 16.34 -8.13 -4.20
N ASP A 118 17.43 -8.25 -4.95
CA ASP A 118 18.69 -7.61 -4.61
C ASP A 118 18.54 -6.10 -4.76
N PRO A 119 18.75 -5.32 -3.69
CA PRO A 119 18.49 -3.89 -3.70
C PRO A 119 19.44 -3.11 -4.60
N LEU A 120 20.68 -3.58 -4.79
CA LEU A 120 21.66 -2.91 -5.65
C LEU A 120 21.34 -3.16 -7.14
N VAL A 121 20.98 -4.40 -7.47
CA VAL A 121 20.50 -4.74 -8.82
C VAL A 121 19.22 -3.97 -9.13
N ALA A 122 18.30 -3.86 -8.14
CA ALA A 122 17.06 -3.12 -8.29
C ALA A 122 17.32 -1.62 -8.51
N ALA A 123 18.19 -1.00 -7.71
CA ALA A 123 18.56 0.41 -7.87
C ALA A 123 19.14 0.70 -9.25
N ARG A 124 20.07 -0.16 -9.73
CA ARG A 124 20.63 -0.04 -11.06
C ARG A 124 19.57 -0.14 -12.15
N GLN A 125 18.68 -1.14 -12.09
CA GLN A 125 17.60 -1.29 -13.06
C GLN A 125 16.61 -0.12 -13.03
N ILE A 126 16.25 0.40 -11.85
CA ILE A 126 15.43 1.61 -11.74
C ILE A 126 16.13 2.79 -12.44
N GLY A 127 17.44 2.99 -12.26
CA GLY A 127 18.19 4.01 -12.96
C GLY A 127 18.13 3.85 -14.48
N GLU A 128 18.29 2.64 -15.00
CA GLU A 128 18.17 2.31 -16.42
C GLU A 128 16.77 2.60 -16.97
N GLN A 129 15.72 2.16 -16.27
CA GLN A 129 14.33 2.38 -16.68
C GLN A 129 13.95 3.85 -16.60
N HIS A 130 14.41 4.56 -15.57
CA HIS A 130 14.22 6.01 -15.44
C HIS A 130 14.85 6.75 -16.63
N ARG A 131 16.09 6.43 -17.00
CA ARG A 131 16.75 6.99 -18.20
C ARG A 131 15.97 6.74 -19.49
N LYS A 132 15.36 5.55 -19.63
CA LYS A 132 14.53 5.16 -20.79
C LYS A 132 13.14 5.81 -20.80
N GLY A 133 12.74 6.47 -19.72
CA GLY A 133 11.39 7.01 -19.56
C GLY A 133 10.32 5.96 -19.36
N SER A 134 10.69 4.78 -18.90
CA SER A 134 9.71 3.73 -18.63
C SER A 134 8.85 4.09 -17.45
N VAL A 135 7.53 4.14 -17.64
CA VAL A 135 6.54 4.51 -16.63
C VAL A 135 5.41 3.51 -16.62
N ARG A 136 4.93 3.16 -15.43
CA ARG A 136 3.69 2.41 -15.22
C ARG A 136 2.79 3.15 -14.25
N LEU A 137 1.54 3.29 -14.62
CA LEU A 137 0.53 3.89 -13.75
C LEU A 137 0.06 2.87 -12.72
N CYS A 138 -0.16 3.35 -11.50
CA CYS A 138 -0.73 2.58 -10.40
C CYS A 138 -1.86 3.38 -9.78
N SER A 139 -3.05 2.84 -9.79
CA SER A 139 -4.22 3.45 -9.16
C SER A 139 -4.07 3.50 -7.63
N VAL A 140 -4.58 4.57 -7.05
CA VAL A 140 -4.54 4.83 -5.62
C VAL A 140 -5.96 4.90 -5.08
N ILE A 141 -6.23 4.16 -4.02
CA ILE A 141 -7.49 4.21 -3.28
C ILE A 141 -7.34 5.24 -2.17
N ARG A 142 -8.19 6.27 -2.18
CA ARG A 142 -8.31 7.23 -1.08
C ARG A 142 -9.28 6.67 -0.05
N CYS A 143 -8.88 6.67 1.20
CA CYS A 143 -9.70 6.29 2.34
C CYS A 143 -9.83 7.49 3.27
N THR A 144 -11.05 7.98 3.44
CA THR A 144 -11.38 9.04 4.40
C THR A 144 -12.25 8.45 5.51
N HIS A 145 -11.91 8.72 6.77
CA HIS A 145 -12.64 8.15 7.89
C HIS A 145 -12.64 9.07 9.11
N GLY A 146 -13.63 8.88 9.97
CA GLY A 146 -13.67 9.53 11.28
C GLY A 146 -12.63 8.94 12.24
N THR A 147 -12.14 9.76 13.16
CA THR A 147 -11.20 9.36 14.22
C THR A 147 -11.86 9.36 15.61
N PRO A 148 -11.31 8.65 16.61
CA PRO A 148 -11.84 8.65 17.98
C PRO A 148 -11.96 10.05 18.62
N GLY A 149 -11.20 11.03 18.15
CA GLY A 149 -11.27 12.42 18.62
C GLY A 149 -12.29 13.29 17.88
N GLY A 150 -13.16 12.73 17.03
CA GLY A 150 -14.17 13.46 16.27
C GLY A 150 -13.63 14.17 15.00
N GLY A 151 -12.35 14.01 14.70
CA GLY A 151 -11.74 14.54 13.47
C GLY A 151 -11.92 13.63 12.26
N THR A 152 -11.41 14.06 11.13
CA THR A 152 -11.36 13.31 9.87
C THR A 152 -9.92 13.12 9.44
N VAL A 153 -9.59 11.92 8.98
CA VAL A 153 -8.27 11.59 8.44
C VAL A 153 -8.43 11.04 7.03
N THR A 154 -7.57 11.47 6.13
CA THR A 154 -7.42 10.92 4.79
C THR A 154 -6.12 10.14 4.69
N ARG A 155 -6.22 8.93 4.17
CA ARG A 155 -5.13 7.98 3.92
C ARG A 155 -5.22 7.45 2.51
N HIS A 156 -4.14 6.82 2.05
CA HIS A 156 -4.09 6.23 0.73
C HIS A 156 -3.62 4.78 0.78
N ALA A 157 -4.22 3.93 -0.03
CA ALA A 157 -3.77 2.56 -0.26
C ALA A 157 -3.35 2.39 -1.73
N VAL A 158 -2.25 1.67 -1.93
CA VAL A 158 -1.67 1.40 -3.25
C VAL A 158 -2.10 0.03 -3.79
N THR A 159 -2.56 -0.87 -2.93
CA THR A 159 -2.98 -2.22 -3.31
C THR A 159 -4.36 -2.59 -2.85
N MET A 160 -4.66 -2.36 -1.57
CA MET A 160 -5.91 -2.82 -0.99
C MET A 160 -6.32 -2.07 0.28
N CYS A 161 -7.63 -2.06 0.51
CA CYS A 161 -8.23 -1.69 1.77
C CYS A 161 -9.17 -2.81 2.24
N GLY A 162 -8.97 -3.33 3.45
CA GLY A 162 -9.78 -4.40 4.01
C GLY A 162 -10.58 -3.96 5.21
N LEU A 163 -11.86 -4.33 5.24
CA LEU A 163 -12.87 -3.87 6.18
C LEU A 163 -13.58 -5.05 6.87
N GLY A 164 -14.23 -4.77 8.00
CA GLY A 164 -14.96 -5.78 8.75
C GLY A 164 -14.04 -6.83 9.36
N GLN A 165 -14.34 -8.13 9.20
CA GLN A 165 -13.51 -9.19 9.77
C GLN A 165 -12.11 -9.25 9.11
N TRP A 166 -12.03 -8.95 7.83
CA TRP A 166 -10.72 -8.86 7.15
C TRP A 166 -9.90 -7.68 7.65
N GLY A 167 -10.54 -6.58 8.02
CA GLY A 167 -9.86 -5.40 8.56
C GLY A 167 -8.96 -5.69 9.76
N ARG A 168 -9.29 -6.72 10.53
CA ARG A 168 -8.56 -7.12 11.73
C ARG A 168 -7.36 -8.03 11.49
N VAL A 169 -7.27 -8.65 10.31
CA VAL A 169 -6.25 -9.69 10.02
C VAL A 169 -4.82 -9.16 10.18
N PRO A 170 -4.42 -8.02 9.63
CA PRO A 170 -3.06 -7.50 9.80
C PRO A 170 -2.67 -7.22 11.26
N GLY A 171 -3.57 -6.64 12.04
CA GLY A 171 -3.32 -6.39 13.47
C GLY A 171 -3.09 -7.68 14.27
N TYR A 172 -3.85 -8.75 13.97
CA TYR A 172 -3.61 -10.07 14.57
C TYR A 172 -2.30 -10.70 14.11
N LEU A 173 -2.01 -10.62 12.82
CA LEU A 173 -0.75 -11.11 12.26
C LEU A 173 0.46 -10.41 12.87
N ALA A 174 0.41 -9.10 13.04
CA ALA A 174 1.49 -8.34 13.67
C ALA A 174 1.76 -8.83 15.09
N ARG A 175 0.70 -8.98 15.93
CA ARG A 175 0.81 -9.51 17.29
C ARG A 175 1.33 -10.96 17.32
N TRP A 176 0.82 -11.82 16.43
CA TRP A 176 1.26 -13.20 16.33
C TRP A 176 2.71 -13.32 15.90
N ARG A 177 3.14 -12.56 14.90
CA ARG A 177 4.52 -12.52 14.38
C ARG A 177 5.51 -12.07 15.44
N THR A 178 5.15 -11.10 16.25
CA THR A 178 5.97 -10.64 17.39
C THR A 178 6.13 -11.76 18.42
N ARG A 179 5.03 -12.43 18.79
CA ARG A 179 5.04 -13.51 19.80
C ARG A 179 5.78 -14.77 19.32
N HIS A 180 5.71 -15.11 18.04
CA HIS A 180 6.26 -16.33 17.47
C HIS A 180 7.47 -16.13 16.55
N LYS A 181 8.24 -15.07 16.79
CA LYS A 181 9.36 -14.65 15.93
C LYS A 181 10.37 -15.79 15.64
N VAL A 182 10.71 -16.62 16.64
CA VAL A 182 11.70 -17.71 16.49
C VAL A 182 11.14 -18.83 15.62
N ALA A 183 9.92 -19.32 15.90
CA ALA A 183 9.28 -20.38 15.12
C ALA A 183 9.08 -19.94 13.66
N ARG A 184 8.67 -18.70 13.46
CA ARG A 184 8.49 -18.11 12.13
C ARG A 184 9.80 -18.03 11.34
N ARG A 185 10.92 -17.66 11.99
CA ARG A 185 12.24 -17.66 11.34
C ARG A 185 12.66 -19.07 10.90
N ARG A 186 12.43 -20.09 11.73
CA ARG A 186 12.70 -21.50 11.38
C ARG A 186 11.85 -21.96 10.19
N ALA A 187 10.55 -21.68 10.21
CA ALA A 187 9.66 -22.01 9.10
C ALA A 187 10.08 -21.26 7.80
N ALA A 188 10.43 -19.98 7.90
CA ALA A 188 10.89 -19.20 6.75
C ALA A 188 12.20 -19.74 6.14
N ALA A 189 13.09 -20.28 6.96
CA ALA A 189 14.32 -20.94 6.48
C ALA A 189 14.02 -22.23 5.70
N LEU A 190 12.95 -22.96 6.06
CA LEU A 190 12.57 -24.22 5.41
C LEU A 190 11.78 -24.03 4.10
N ILE A 191 10.77 -23.17 4.11
CA ILE A 191 9.82 -23.05 3.00
C ILE A 191 9.80 -21.66 2.33
N GLY A 192 10.60 -20.73 2.84
CA GLY A 192 10.71 -19.36 2.36
C GLY A 192 9.70 -18.40 2.99
N LEU A 193 10.14 -17.17 3.22
CA LEU A 193 9.36 -16.14 3.93
C LEU A 193 8.03 -15.81 3.26
N GLU A 194 7.99 -15.78 1.93
CA GLU A 194 6.76 -15.46 1.17
C GLU A 194 5.68 -16.53 1.35
N ARG A 195 6.06 -17.82 1.37
CA ARG A 195 5.13 -18.93 1.62
C ARG A 195 4.62 -18.90 3.05
N VAL A 196 5.50 -18.64 4.03
CA VAL A 196 5.07 -18.48 5.44
C VAL A 196 4.08 -17.33 5.56
N ASN A 197 4.34 -16.17 4.97
CA ASN A 197 3.41 -15.04 4.97
C ASN A 197 2.06 -15.42 4.35
N LEU A 198 2.05 -16.09 3.20
CA LEU A 198 0.82 -16.51 2.54
C LEU A 198 0.01 -17.46 3.43
N LEU A 199 0.64 -18.48 4.02
CA LEU A 199 0.00 -19.43 4.93
C LEU A 199 -0.56 -18.73 6.17
N GLU A 200 0.17 -17.78 6.75
CA GLU A 200 -0.29 -16.97 7.86
C GLU A 200 -1.57 -16.19 7.48
N TYR A 201 -1.57 -15.50 6.33
CA TYR A 201 -2.75 -14.75 5.86
C TYR A 201 -3.95 -15.66 5.62
N VAL A 202 -3.75 -16.81 4.98
CA VAL A 202 -4.83 -17.77 4.73
C VAL A 202 -5.38 -18.30 6.06
N ALA A 203 -4.53 -18.75 6.97
CA ALA A 203 -4.95 -19.33 8.25
C ALA A 203 -5.70 -18.31 9.12
N PHE A 204 -5.13 -17.10 9.29
CA PHE A 204 -5.77 -16.06 10.11
C PHE A 204 -6.99 -15.46 9.43
N GLY A 205 -6.97 -15.27 8.11
CA GLY A 205 -8.12 -14.82 7.34
C GLY A 205 -9.30 -15.77 7.46
N SER A 206 -9.06 -17.09 7.29
CA SER A 206 -10.08 -18.12 7.42
C SER A 206 -10.63 -18.22 8.85
N ALA A 207 -9.75 -18.25 9.86
CA ALA A 207 -10.15 -18.28 11.26
C ALA A 207 -11.01 -17.08 11.65
N ARG A 208 -10.65 -15.88 11.16
CA ARG A 208 -11.43 -14.66 11.41
C ARG A 208 -12.76 -14.66 10.68
N PHE A 209 -12.79 -15.21 9.48
CA PHE A 209 -14.02 -15.34 8.73
C PHE A 209 -15.02 -16.25 9.49
N VAL A 210 -14.57 -17.41 9.96
CA VAL A 210 -15.39 -18.32 10.76
C VAL A 210 -15.83 -17.66 12.07
N ALA A 211 -14.91 -17.03 12.81
CA ALA A 211 -15.26 -16.33 14.04
C ALA A 211 -16.24 -15.16 13.80
N GLY A 212 -16.17 -14.52 12.65
CA GLY A 212 -17.04 -13.41 12.26
C GLY A 212 -18.48 -13.82 11.96
N THR A 213 -18.72 -15.07 11.54
CA THR A 213 -20.09 -15.58 11.37
C THR A 213 -20.84 -15.64 12.70
N VAL A 214 -20.12 -15.84 13.80
CA VAL A 214 -20.68 -15.90 15.16
C VAL A 214 -20.74 -14.50 15.81
N SER A 215 -19.70 -13.67 15.61
CA SER A 215 -19.56 -12.35 16.27
C SER A 215 -19.47 -11.18 15.27
N ALA A 216 -20.47 -11.01 14.42
CA ALA A 216 -20.46 -10.01 13.36
C ALA A 216 -20.28 -8.59 13.87
N SER A 217 -19.33 -7.87 13.30
CA SER A 217 -19.26 -6.42 13.38
C SER A 217 -20.44 -5.84 12.59
N GLN A 218 -21.20 -4.95 13.18
CA GLN A 218 -22.32 -4.34 12.49
C GLN A 218 -21.84 -3.07 11.78
N CYS A 219 -21.30 -3.26 10.58
CA CYS A 219 -21.06 -2.17 9.64
C CYS A 219 -22.19 -2.17 8.63
N GLU A 220 -22.78 -1.02 8.38
CA GLU A 220 -23.78 -0.82 7.35
C GLU A 220 -23.13 -0.19 6.12
N LEU A 221 -23.36 -0.78 4.98
CA LEU A 221 -23.05 -0.16 3.70
C LEU A 221 -24.13 0.87 3.40
N VAL A 222 -23.75 2.12 3.29
CA VAL A 222 -24.62 3.18 2.78
C VAL A 222 -24.25 3.37 1.32
N GLU A 223 -25.13 2.93 0.42
CA GLU A 223 -24.99 3.29 -1.01
C GLU A 223 -25.41 4.76 -1.18
N LEU A 224 -24.74 5.48 -2.09
CA LEU A 224 -25.01 6.91 -2.36
C LEU A 224 -26.46 7.20 -2.73
N ASP A 225 -27.19 6.23 -3.28
CA ASP A 225 -28.61 6.33 -3.62
C ASP A 225 -29.54 6.06 -2.43
N GLY A 226 -28.99 5.77 -1.24
CA GLY A 226 -29.75 5.52 -0.02
C GLY A 226 -30.58 4.22 -0.02
N SER A 227 -30.52 3.41 -1.08
CA SER A 227 -31.47 2.36 -1.36
C SER A 227 -31.15 1.00 -0.73
N ARG A 228 -29.94 0.79 -0.20
CA ARG A 228 -29.56 -0.54 0.28
C ARG A 228 -28.69 -0.50 1.54
N GLN A 229 -29.30 -0.89 2.66
CA GLN A 229 -28.59 -1.16 3.91
C GLN A 229 -28.15 -2.63 3.93
N VAL A 230 -26.83 -2.86 3.88
CA VAL A 230 -26.26 -4.21 3.93
C VAL A 230 -25.39 -4.34 5.15
N ARG A 231 -25.74 -5.22 6.09
CA ARG A 231 -24.84 -5.57 7.20
C ARG A 231 -23.67 -6.39 6.67
N LEU A 232 -22.46 -5.87 6.86
CA LEU A 232 -21.24 -6.46 6.31
C LEU A 232 -20.62 -7.47 7.28
N LEU A 233 -20.23 -8.62 6.75
CA LEU A 233 -19.27 -9.51 7.38
C LEU A 233 -17.84 -9.04 7.09
N ALA A 234 -17.55 -8.79 5.83
CA ALA A 234 -16.26 -8.29 5.37
C ALA A 234 -16.42 -7.57 4.03
N ALA A 235 -15.51 -6.63 3.74
CA ALA A 235 -15.31 -6.09 2.41
C ALA A 235 -13.82 -5.88 2.15
N VAL A 236 -13.42 -5.93 0.88
CA VAL A 236 -12.08 -5.59 0.46
C VAL A 236 -12.12 -4.85 -0.87
N ALA A 237 -11.48 -3.70 -0.93
CA ALA A 237 -11.19 -2.99 -2.15
C ALA A 237 -9.79 -3.37 -2.63
N LEU A 238 -9.65 -3.76 -3.89
CA LEU A 238 -8.41 -4.21 -4.52
C LEU A 238 -8.24 -3.54 -5.87
N ASN A 239 -7.07 -3.02 -6.16
CA ASN A 239 -6.74 -2.48 -7.49
C ASN A 239 -5.85 -3.44 -8.32
N LEU A 240 -5.48 -4.59 -7.76
CA LEU A 240 -4.68 -5.61 -8.43
C LEU A 240 -5.02 -7.01 -7.91
N PRO A 241 -4.79 -8.08 -8.70
CA PRO A 241 -4.99 -9.46 -8.25
C PRO A 241 -4.00 -9.83 -7.14
N LEU A 242 -4.55 -10.28 -6.01
CA LEU A 242 -3.78 -10.73 -4.83
C LEU A 242 -4.25 -12.14 -4.41
N PRO A 243 -3.66 -13.22 -4.95
CA PRO A 243 -4.01 -14.57 -4.49
C PRO A 243 -3.73 -14.72 -2.96
N PRO A 244 -4.61 -15.36 -2.21
CA PRO A 244 -5.78 -16.15 -2.63
C PRO A 244 -7.09 -15.34 -2.78
N MET A 245 -7.05 -14.01 -2.77
CA MET A 245 -8.24 -13.18 -2.93
C MET A 245 -8.86 -13.39 -4.33
N PRO A 246 -10.18 -13.29 -4.47
CA PRO A 246 -10.83 -13.29 -5.77
C PRO A 246 -10.29 -12.18 -6.66
N HIS A 247 -10.24 -12.43 -7.98
CA HIS A 247 -9.77 -11.42 -8.93
C HIS A 247 -10.65 -10.16 -8.86
N PRO A 248 -10.09 -8.96 -8.73
CA PRO A 248 -10.86 -7.72 -8.52
C PRO A 248 -11.66 -7.30 -9.77
N GLY A 249 -11.33 -7.83 -10.94
CA GLY A 249 -11.92 -7.42 -12.21
C GLY A 249 -11.38 -6.11 -12.76
N VAL A 250 -10.25 -5.66 -12.23
CA VAL A 250 -9.52 -4.45 -12.65
C VAL A 250 -8.02 -4.73 -12.67
N THR A 251 -7.28 -3.89 -13.40
CA THR A 251 -5.82 -3.89 -13.39
C THR A 251 -5.28 -2.66 -12.63
N MET A 252 -4.02 -2.72 -12.23
CA MET A 252 -3.38 -1.67 -11.44
C MET A 252 -3.38 -0.29 -12.13
N SER A 253 -3.44 -0.26 -13.46
CA SER A 253 -3.38 0.97 -14.27
C SER A 253 -4.73 1.57 -14.66
N GLU A 254 -5.84 0.93 -14.33
CA GLU A 254 -7.17 1.34 -14.81
C GLU A 254 -7.82 2.51 -14.06
N ASN A 255 -7.15 3.12 -13.09
CA ASN A 255 -7.79 4.09 -12.18
C ASN A 255 -9.13 3.57 -11.63
N ALA A 256 -9.13 2.33 -11.19
CA ALA A 256 -10.30 1.65 -10.64
C ALA A 256 -9.88 0.65 -9.57
N ALA A 257 -10.80 0.30 -8.68
CA ALA A 257 -10.65 -0.81 -7.75
C ALA A 257 -11.88 -1.72 -7.79
N GLY A 258 -11.68 -3.03 -7.65
CA GLY A 258 -12.75 -3.97 -7.43
C GLY A 258 -13.05 -4.07 -5.93
N VAL A 259 -14.29 -3.78 -5.54
CA VAL A 259 -14.75 -3.96 -4.17
C VAL A 259 -15.53 -5.26 -4.09
N ILE A 260 -15.02 -6.19 -3.28
CA ILE A 260 -15.68 -7.48 -3.01
C ILE A 260 -16.34 -7.34 -1.64
N VAL A 261 -17.65 -7.50 -1.63
CA VAL A 261 -18.50 -7.34 -0.45
C VAL A 261 -19.07 -8.70 -0.05
N ILE A 262 -18.88 -9.05 1.21
CA ILE A 262 -19.44 -10.25 1.80
C ILE A 262 -20.43 -9.80 2.87
N PRO A 263 -21.75 -9.83 2.57
CA PRO A 263 -22.78 -9.49 3.53
C PRO A 263 -22.88 -10.57 4.60
N ARG A 264 -23.41 -10.23 5.77
CA ARG A 264 -23.69 -11.19 6.84
C ARG A 264 -24.76 -12.21 6.40
N LEU A 265 -25.74 -11.76 5.66
CA LEU A 265 -26.80 -12.56 5.08
C LEU A 265 -26.88 -12.27 3.59
N GLY A 266 -26.96 -13.33 2.79
CA GLY A 266 -27.05 -13.20 1.32
C GLY A 266 -25.77 -13.64 0.61
N ARG A 267 -25.75 -13.42 -0.71
CA ARG A 267 -24.62 -13.82 -1.56
C ARG A 267 -23.56 -12.71 -1.62
N PRO A 268 -22.27 -13.06 -1.67
CA PRO A 268 -21.21 -12.10 -1.99
C PRO A 268 -21.47 -11.42 -3.32
N PHE A 269 -21.16 -10.13 -3.40
CA PHE A 269 -21.27 -9.36 -4.63
C PHE A 269 -20.03 -8.49 -4.85
N ARG A 270 -19.90 -7.99 -6.08
CA ARG A 270 -18.80 -7.13 -6.48
C ARG A 270 -19.32 -5.77 -6.91
N ARG A 271 -18.52 -4.74 -6.59
CA ARG A 271 -18.68 -3.38 -7.08
C ARG A 271 -17.40 -2.96 -7.78
N ARG A 272 -17.51 -2.03 -8.68
CA ARG A 272 -16.35 -1.35 -9.27
C ARG A 272 -16.32 0.07 -8.74
N LEU A 273 -15.23 0.42 -8.08
CA LEU A 273 -14.94 1.76 -7.64
C LEU A 273 -14.20 2.46 -8.77
N VAL A 274 -14.76 3.56 -9.27
CA VAL A 274 -14.20 4.36 -10.36
C VAL A 274 -14.17 5.83 -9.93
N PRO A 275 -13.46 6.72 -10.63
CA PRO A 275 -13.52 8.15 -10.33
C PRO A 275 -14.94 8.70 -10.28
N GLY A 276 -15.23 9.48 -9.26
CA GLY A 276 -16.59 10.03 -9.03
C GLY A 276 -17.58 9.09 -8.33
N ALA A 277 -17.24 7.80 -8.19
CA ALA A 277 -17.98 6.87 -7.35
C ALA A 277 -17.28 6.70 -5.99
N ASP A 278 -18.07 6.41 -4.96
CA ASP A 278 -17.54 6.07 -3.65
C ASP A 278 -18.15 4.77 -3.11
N PHE A 279 -17.50 4.26 -2.06
CA PHE A 279 -17.98 3.14 -1.27
C PHE A 279 -17.94 3.59 0.20
N ALA A 280 -19.11 3.92 0.75
CA ALA A 280 -19.23 4.45 2.08
C ALA A 280 -19.79 3.43 3.06
N LEU A 281 -19.22 3.39 4.26
CA LEU A 281 -19.67 2.58 5.38
C LEU A 281 -20.04 3.47 6.56
N ARG A 282 -21.15 3.16 7.19
CA ARG A 282 -21.58 3.71 8.48
C ARG A 282 -21.44 2.63 9.55
N LEU A 283 -20.88 3.00 10.69
CA LEU A 283 -20.75 2.12 11.85
C LEU A 283 -21.97 2.30 12.74
N LEU A 284 -22.79 1.25 12.90
CA LEU A 284 -24.07 1.34 13.62
C LEU A 284 -23.95 1.05 15.13
N ASP A 285 -23.16 0.03 15.48
CA ASP A 285 -23.19 -0.51 16.85
C ASP A 285 -21.84 -0.42 17.59
N ARG A 286 -20.85 0.24 17.01
CA ARG A 286 -19.54 0.41 17.63
C ARG A 286 -19.01 1.80 17.38
N GLU A 287 -18.42 2.38 18.39
CA GLU A 287 -17.75 3.67 18.27
C GLU A 287 -16.53 3.60 17.31
N SER A 288 -15.93 2.41 17.12
CA SER A 288 -14.77 2.23 16.25
C SER A 288 -14.67 0.85 15.61
N VAL A 289 -14.05 0.78 14.45
CA VAL A 289 -13.73 -0.46 13.72
C VAL A 289 -12.28 -0.47 13.28
N GLU A 290 -11.61 -1.61 13.46
CA GLU A 290 -10.30 -1.87 12.84
C GLU A 290 -10.50 -2.15 11.34
N PHE A 291 -9.68 -1.51 10.52
CA PHE A 291 -9.54 -1.78 9.09
C PHE A 291 -8.06 -1.75 8.72
N PHE A 292 -7.71 -2.02 7.48
CA PHE A 292 -6.31 -1.91 7.05
C PHE A 292 -6.18 -1.28 5.66
N LEU A 293 -5.04 -0.62 5.46
CA LEU A 293 -4.57 -0.09 4.18
C LEU A 293 -3.20 -0.72 3.87
N ASP A 294 -3.09 -1.47 2.80
CA ASP A 294 -1.85 -2.12 2.34
C ASP A 294 -1.12 -2.98 3.40
N GLU A 295 -1.80 -3.60 4.32
CA GLU A 295 -1.29 -4.37 5.48
C GLU A 295 -1.12 -3.54 6.78
N ASP A 296 -1.19 -2.22 6.77
CA ASP A 296 -1.11 -1.43 7.99
C ASP A 296 -2.50 -1.29 8.64
N PRO A 297 -2.64 -1.65 9.93
CA PRO A 297 -3.89 -1.52 10.65
C PRO A 297 -4.23 -0.06 10.96
N GLU A 298 -5.48 0.29 10.77
CA GLU A 298 -6.05 1.61 11.03
C GLU A 298 -7.34 1.47 11.86
N ILE A 299 -7.82 2.58 12.43
CA ILE A 299 -9.07 2.61 13.22
C ILE A 299 -9.96 3.72 12.68
N ALA A 300 -11.17 3.36 12.24
CA ALA A 300 -12.21 4.30 11.87
C ALA A 300 -13.27 4.40 12.96
N THR A 301 -13.83 5.61 13.14
CA THR A 301 -14.93 5.90 14.07
C THR A 301 -16.10 6.50 13.29
N GLY A 302 -17.30 5.98 13.53
CA GLY A 302 -18.54 6.48 12.96
C GLY A 302 -18.74 6.18 11.48
N TRP A 303 -17.76 6.41 10.65
CA TRP A 303 -17.88 6.23 9.21
C TRP A 303 -16.52 6.02 8.52
N LEU A 304 -16.58 5.47 7.31
CA LEU A 304 -15.43 5.30 6.42
C LEU A 304 -15.90 5.38 4.97
N ARG A 305 -15.13 6.07 4.12
CA ARG A 305 -15.41 6.25 2.70
C ARG A 305 -14.18 5.88 1.88
N LEU A 306 -14.38 5.10 0.85
CA LEU A 306 -13.35 4.76 -0.16
C LEU A 306 -13.72 5.39 -1.49
N GLU A 307 -12.73 5.95 -2.17
CA GLU A 307 -12.86 6.51 -3.50
C GLU A 307 -11.55 6.34 -4.28
N MET A 308 -11.59 6.48 -5.60
CA MET A 308 -10.37 6.51 -6.39
C MET A 308 -9.74 7.88 -6.34
N ALA A 309 -8.49 7.95 -5.88
CA ALA A 309 -7.73 9.20 -5.86
C ALA A 309 -7.14 9.55 -7.24
N GLY A 310 -7.03 8.58 -8.13
CA GLY A 310 -6.34 8.69 -9.42
C GLY A 310 -5.21 7.68 -9.55
N CYS A 311 -4.26 7.95 -10.43
CA CYS A 311 -3.08 7.11 -10.63
C CYS A 311 -1.80 7.88 -10.36
N VAL A 312 -0.84 7.26 -9.70
CA VAL A 312 0.54 7.74 -9.58
C VAL A 312 1.45 6.96 -10.54
N ALA A 313 2.54 7.58 -10.93
CA ALA A 313 3.47 7.04 -11.91
C ALA A 313 4.66 6.36 -11.24
N PHE A 314 4.92 5.10 -11.60
CA PHE A 314 6.04 4.33 -11.10
C PHE A 314 7.09 4.06 -12.18
N VAL A 315 8.36 4.12 -11.80
CA VAL A 315 9.46 3.56 -12.58
C VAL A 315 9.52 2.05 -12.30
N PRO A 316 9.33 1.18 -13.31
CA PRO A 316 9.39 -0.27 -13.13
C PRO A 316 10.83 -0.77 -12.97
N GLY A 317 11.00 -2.00 -12.47
CA GLY A 317 12.30 -2.67 -12.45
C GLY A 317 12.69 -3.29 -13.80
N ARG A 318 11.68 -3.59 -14.65
CA ARG A 318 11.88 -4.12 -16.02
C ARG A 318 10.94 -3.40 -16.98
N ALA A 319 11.38 -3.24 -18.22
CA ALA A 319 10.45 -3.02 -19.34
C ALA A 319 9.55 -4.26 -19.51
N GLU A 320 8.35 -4.08 -20.00
CA GLU A 320 7.51 -5.18 -20.49
C GLU A 320 8.04 -5.77 -21.75
#